data_28886a99d385a810d55a12ea56010d36
#
_entry.id   28886a99d385a810d55a12ea56010d36
#
_cell.length_a   1.000
_cell.length_b   1.000
_cell.length_c   1.000
_cell.angle_alpha   90.00
_cell.angle_beta   90.00
_cell.angle_gamma   90.00
#
_symmetry.space_group_name_H-M   'P 1'
#
loop_
_entity.id
_entity.type
_entity.pdbx_description
1 polymer ?
#
loop_
_entity_poly.entity_id
_entity_poly.type
_entity_poly.pdbx_seq_one_letter_code
_entity_poly.pdbx_strand_id
1 'polypeptide(L)'
;FQEQGSDYYGLSNTHIRSLAYFGTGTYSYKGRYQMTGTFRYEGTNYLGKATSARWLPTYNVSGAWNAHEEDWFSKVFKTALTHATFRVSYSLTGDRPPVTNSLPIFRALVPWRPFTSIQETGYNETVGNKQLTYEKKNEFNIGFELGFLSNRINLITDLYWRRNSDLIGYVNSPILGSYNLANVASMKSNGVEVSLTTQNIRQKDFSWETNFIFSWTHNEITDLFSHARILDLVQGEGYSLVGYPANSIFSIPFAGLSHEGLPQFYDENGNLTTSGIYLQERDPDKVRFLKYEGPADPTTTGSLGNVFRYKNWDLNVFITYSFGNKVRLDPVFSSRYDDMDALPKEFRNRFVHAGDELKTNVPVIASRRQRQNDPDLSIAYNCYNYSDARIAKGDFIRMKEISLGYSFPASLINYIGVNSMSLKLQATNLFLFYADKKLNGQDPEFFNTGGVAAPTPKQFTLTLRLG
;
A
#
# COMPACT_ATOMS: atom_id res chain seq x y z
N PHE A 1 -26.76 28.25 19.43
CA PHE A 1 -25.43 27.61 19.10
C PHE A 1 -24.34 28.20 19.99
N GLN A 2 -24.16 29.53 20.07
CA GLN A 2 -23.19 30.15 20.99
C GLN A 2 -23.49 29.80 22.44
N GLU A 3 -24.76 29.74 22.83
CA GLU A 3 -25.23 29.34 24.16
C GLU A 3 -24.98 27.85 24.45
N GLN A 4 -24.75 27.02 23.42
CA GLN A 4 -24.44 25.59 23.55
C GLN A 4 -22.94 25.29 23.44
N GLY A 5 -22.08 26.31 23.37
CA GLY A 5 -20.63 26.14 23.28
C GLY A 5 -20.15 25.55 21.91
N SER A 6 -20.99 25.67 20.87
CA SER A 6 -20.62 25.21 19.51
C SER A 6 -20.04 26.36 18.72
N ASP A 7 -18.82 26.19 18.24
CA ASP A 7 -18.18 27.15 17.34
C ASP A 7 -18.78 27.07 15.94
N TYR A 8 -19.17 28.19 15.35
CA TYR A 8 -19.66 28.27 13.96
C TYR A 8 -18.56 28.08 12.94
N TYR A 9 -17.31 28.40 13.30
CA TYR A 9 -16.14 28.29 12.46
C TYR A 9 -14.87 28.18 13.32
N GLY A 10 -13.89 27.50 12.79
CA GLY A 10 -12.54 27.46 13.36
C GLY A 10 -11.54 28.08 12.38
N LEU A 11 -10.72 29.00 12.85
CA LEU A 11 -9.59 29.51 12.07
C LEU A 11 -8.31 28.87 12.58
N SER A 12 -7.59 28.20 11.71
CA SER A 12 -6.25 27.72 11.98
C SER A 12 -5.25 28.46 11.08
N ASN A 13 -4.17 28.92 11.67
CA ASN A 13 -3.09 29.56 10.94
C ASN A 13 -1.80 28.78 11.18
N THR A 14 -1.22 28.25 10.11
CA THR A 14 -0.01 27.44 10.16
C THR A 14 1.11 28.12 9.38
N HIS A 15 2.20 28.48 10.04
CA HIS A 15 3.37 29.06 9.42
C HIS A 15 4.46 28.01 9.19
N ILE A 16 4.67 27.64 7.94
CA ILE A 16 5.75 26.76 7.51
C ILE A 16 6.93 27.61 7.07
N ARG A 17 8.11 27.32 7.62
CA ARG A 17 9.36 27.89 7.20
C ARG A 17 10.37 26.78 6.94
N SER A 18 10.94 26.77 5.74
CA SER A 18 12.02 25.86 5.37
C SER A 18 13.13 26.64 4.67
N LEU A 19 14.36 26.22 4.90
CA LEU A 19 15.53 26.73 4.24
C LEU A 19 16.38 25.55 3.76
N ALA A 20 16.83 25.59 2.52
CA ALA A 20 17.67 24.55 1.97
C ALA A 20 18.83 25.16 1.17
N TYR A 21 20.01 24.58 1.35
CA TYR A 21 21.17 24.78 0.50
C TYR A 21 21.44 23.55 -0.30
N PHE A 22 21.66 23.64 -1.59
CA PHE A 22 21.91 22.47 -2.43
C PHE A 22 22.91 22.77 -3.53
N GLY A 23 23.58 21.74 -3.98
CA GLY A 23 24.49 21.79 -5.11
C GLY A 23 24.47 20.43 -5.84
N THR A 24 24.59 20.48 -7.17
CA THR A 24 24.70 19.30 -8.02
C THR A 24 25.87 19.49 -8.96
N GLY A 25 26.72 18.47 -9.05
CA GLY A 25 27.83 18.41 -10.00
C GLY A 25 27.73 17.14 -10.84
N THR A 26 27.90 17.28 -12.14
CA THR A 26 27.97 16.14 -13.06
C THR A 26 29.24 16.22 -13.86
N TYR A 27 29.98 15.11 -13.92
CA TYR A 27 31.15 14.96 -14.74
C TYR A 27 30.96 13.82 -15.73
N SER A 28 31.20 14.08 -17.01
CA SER A 28 31.13 13.07 -18.07
C SER A 28 32.46 13.02 -18.80
N TYR A 29 33.03 11.80 -18.89
CA TYR A 29 34.27 11.55 -19.63
C TYR A 29 33.98 10.76 -20.88
N LYS A 30 34.20 11.38 -22.04
CA LYS A 30 34.02 10.82 -23.39
C LYS A 30 32.63 10.20 -23.66
N GLY A 31 31.57 10.61 -22.91
CA GLY A 31 30.27 9.97 -22.99
C GLY A 31 30.21 8.55 -22.38
N ARG A 32 31.35 7.96 -22.02
CA ARG A 32 31.46 6.57 -21.52
C ARG A 32 31.21 6.46 -20.04
N TYR A 33 31.79 7.36 -19.26
CA TYR A 33 31.71 7.36 -17.79
C TYR A 33 31.05 8.64 -17.35
N GLN A 34 30.03 8.52 -16.54
CA GLN A 34 29.35 9.64 -15.94
C GLN A 34 29.30 9.49 -14.44
N MET A 35 29.61 10.56 -13.73
CA MET A 35 29.48 10.64 -12.27
C MET A 35 28.65 11.86 -11.91
N THR A 36 27.64 11.69 -11.06
CA THR A 36 26.81 12.78 -10.57
C THR A 36 26.78 12.75 -9.05
N GLY A 37 27.02 13.91 -8.45
CA GLY A 37 26.89 14.13 -7.01
C GLY A 37 25.90 15.24 -6.74
N THR A 38 24.93 14.99 -5.88
CA THR A 38 24.00 16.01 -5.37
C THR A 38 24.09 16.02 -3.86
N PHE A 39 24.18 17.21 -3.30
CA PHE A 39 24.15 17.44 -1.86
C PHE A 39 23.09 18.48 -1.54
N ARG A 40 22.31 18.26 -0.48
CA ARG A 40 21.30 19.19 0.01
C ARG A 40 21.34 19.22 1.54
N TYR A 41 21.33 20.39 2.12
CA TYR A 41 21.23 20.63 3.56
C TYR A 41 19.97 21.46 3.82
N GLU A 42 18.99 20.84 4.46
CA GLU A 42 17.65 21.40 4.62
C GLU A 42 17.24 21.46 6.08
N GLY A 43 16.57 22.54 6.47
CA GLY A 43 15.97 22.70 7.78
C GLY A 43 14.54 23.22 7.72
N THR A 44 13.72 22.85 8.71
CA THR A 44 12.32 23.29 8.82
C THR A 44 11.94 23.58 10.26
N ASN A 45 10.96 24.47 10.46
CA ASN A 45 10.44 24.80 11.78
C ASN A 45 9.45 23.76 12.34
N TYR A 46 9.08 22.72 11.54
CA TYR A 46 8.17 21.64 11.99
C TYR A 46 8.81 20.64 12.93
N LEU A 47 10.12 20.52 12.90
CA LEU A 47 10.87 19.53 13.65
C LEU A 47 11.32 20.05 15.01
N GLY A 48 11.88 19.17 15.82
CA GLY A 48 12.39 19.48 17.14
C GLY A 48 13.34 20.68 17.19
N LYS A 49 13.51 21.30 18.36
CA LYS A 49 14.37 22.48 18.52
C LYS A 49 15.87 22.16 18.41
N ALA A 50 16.27 20.92 18.66
CA ALA A 50 17.66 20.51 18.52
C ALA A 50 18.14 20.69 17.08
N THR A 51 19.36 21.23 16.88
CA THR A 51 19.93 21.45 15.53
C THR A 51 20.00 20.15 14.74
N SER A 52 20.39 19.06 15.37
CA SER A 52 20.46 17.72 14.78
C SER A 52 19.09 17.14 14.37
N ALA A 53 18.01 17.54 15.04
CA ALA A 53 16.66 17.13 14.69
C ALA A 53 16.08 17.96 13.54
N ARG A 54 16.42 19.25 13.48
CA ARG A 54 15.85 20.23 12.55
C ARG A 54 16.50 20.22 11.18
N TRP A 55 17.79 19.94 11.12
CA TRP A 55 18.59 20.02 9.92
C TRP A 55 19.03 18.64 9.46
N LEU A 56 18.77 18.33 8.19
CA LEU A 56 19.14 17.05 7.58
C LEU A 56 20.03 17.28 6.36
N PRO A 57 21.25 16.73 6.33
CA PRO A 57 21.99 16.57 5.10
C PRO A 57 21.41 15.40 4.30
N THR A 58 21.06 15.63 3.04
CA THR A 58 20.68 14.59 2.08
C THR A 58 21.66 14.61 0.92
N TYR A 59 21.94 13.45 0.35
CA TYR A 59 22.88 13.34 -0.76
C TYR A 59 22.54 12.19 -1.66
N ASN A 60 22.99 12.30 -2.91
CA ASN A 60 23.00 11.21 -3.88
C ASN A 60 24.35 11.25 -4.60
N VAL A 61 25.00 10.10 -4.68
CA VAL A 61 26.17 9.88 -5.52
C VAL A 61 25.86 8.75 -6.46
N SER A 62 26.01 8.99 -7.76
CA SER A 62 25.73 7.99 -8.79
C SER A 62 26.83 7.97 -9.82
N GLY A 63 27.07 6.76 -10.34
CA GLY A 63 27.96 6.49 -11.46
C GLY A 63 27.23 5.73 -12.55
N ALA A 64 27.55 6.03 -13.81
CA ALA A 64 27.09 5.28 -14.96
C ALA A 64 28.25 4.97 -15.90
N TRP A 65 28.25 3.74 -16.41
CA TRP A 65 29.15 3.30 -17.45
C TRP A 65 28.35 2.94 -18.70
N ASN A 66 28.53 3.74 -19.76
CA ASN A 66 27.96 3.50 -21.06
C ASN A 66 28.90 2.58 -21.85
N ALA A 67 28.81 1.27 -21.59
CA ALA A 67 29.69 0.28 -22.19
C ALA A 67 29.56 0.23 -23.70
N HIS A 68 28.39 0.59 -24.26
CA HIS A 68 28.16 0.65 -25.70
C HIS A 68 28.95 1.77 -26.41
N GLU A 69 29.45 2.76 -25.68
CA GLU A 69 30.35 3.82 -26.23
C GLU A 69 31.83 3.40 -26.26
N GLU A 70 32.18 2.21 -25.78
CA GLU A 70 33.54 1.68 -25.86
C GLU A 70 33.91 1.20 -27.25
N ASP A 71 35.14 1.50 -27.72
CA ASP A 71 35.61 1.16 -29.06
C ASP A 71 35.62 -0.35 -29.38
N TRP A 72 35.66 -1.17 -28.37
CA TRP A 72 35.64 -2.64 -28.46
C TRP A 72 34.22 -3.21 -28.53
N PHE A 73 33.21 -2.49 -27.98
CA PHE A 73 31.88 -3.02 -27.77
C PHE A 73 31.18 -3.45 -29.07
N SER A 74 31.14 -2.57 -30.07
CA SER A 74 30.51 -2.86 -31.34
C SER A 74 31.23 -3.97 -32.12
N LYS A 75 32.55 -4.10 -31.92
CA LYS A 75 33.37 -5.18 -32.55
C LYS A 75 33.06 -6.55 -31.98
N VAL A 76 32.79 -6.62 -30.66
CA VAL A 76 32.50 -7.88 -29.93
C VAL A 76 31.04 -8.29 -30.11
N PHE A 77 30.12 -7.37 -29.83
CA PHE A 77 28.69 -7.70 -29.73
C PHE A 77 27.92 -7.49 -31.05
N LYS A 78 28.47 -6.70 -31.97
CA LYS A 78 27.84 -6.38 -33.28
C LYS A 78 26.39 -5.91 -33.09
N THR A 79 25.42 -6.64 -33.68
CA THR A 79 23.99 -6.35 -33.58
C THR A 79 23.29 -7.10 -32.45
N ALA A 80 23.97 -8.05 -31.81
CA ALA A 80 23.36 -8.87 -30.76
C ALA A 80 23.06 -8.04 -29.51
N LEU A 81 24.03 -7.23 -29.05
CA LEU A 81 23.86 -6.26 -27.95
C LEU A 81 24.26 -4.88 -28.47
N THR A 82 23.32 -4.00 -28.64
CA THR A 82 23.52 -2.68 -29.26
C THR A 82 23.61 -1.53 -28.29
N HIS A 83 23.05 -1.73 -27.10
CA HIS A 83 23.11 -0.77 -26.00
C HIS A 83 23.42 -1.51 -24.70
N ALA A 84 24.30 -0.97 -23.87
CA ALA A 84 24.55 -1.44 -22.51
C ALA A 84 25.01 -0.29 -21.63
N THR A 85 24.23 0.02 -20.61
CA THR A 85 24.55 0.99 -19.57
C THR A 85 24.43 0.32 -18.21
N PHE A 86 25.44 0.49 -17.37
CA PHE A 86 25.47 0.02 -15.99
C PHE A 86 25.45 1.23 -15.07
N ARG A 87 24.57 1.20 -14.07
CA ARG A 87 24.39 2.32 -13.13
C ARG A 87 24.57 1.80 -11.71
N VAL A 88 25.16 2.62 -10.87
CA VAL A 88 25.22 2.41 -9.42
C VAL A 88 24.94 3.72 -8.74
N SER A 89 24.16 3.69 -7.68
CA SER A 89 23.93 4.88 -6.87
C SER A 89 23.80 4.55 -5.39
N TYR A 90 24.19 5.52 -4.58
CA TYR A 90 23.97 5.51 -3.15
C TYR A 90 23.40 6.85 -2.71
N SER A 91 22.33 6.82 -1.96
CA SER A 91 21.64 8.03 -1.53
C SER A 91 21.19 7.96 -0.07
N LEU A 92 21.18 9.12 0.56
CA LEU A 92 20.43 9.39 1.78
C LEU A 92 19.38 10.45 1.44
N THR A 93 18.11 10.09 1.59
CA THR A 93 16.97 10.99 1.47
C THR A 93 16.23 11.08 2.79
N GLY A 94 15.50 12.18 3.00
CA GLY A 94 14.70 12.37 4.18
C GLY A 94 13.28 12.79 3.84
N ASP A 95 12.33 12.31 4.62
CA ASP A 95 10.95 12.74 4.54
C ASP A 95 10.55 13.49 5.81
N ARG A 96 9.64 14.43 5.65
CA ARG A 96 9.16 15.27 6.75
C ARG A 96 7.95 14.63 7.38
N PRO A 97 7.84 14.67 8.72
CA PRO A 97 6.61 14.29 9.37
C PRO A 97 5.45 15.19 8.91
N PRO A 98 4.21 14.69 9.00
CA PRO A 98 3.05 15.55 8.86
C PRO A 98 3.11 16.67 9.89
N VAL A 99 2.35 17.74 9.65
CA VAL A 99 2.35 18.94 10.52
C VAL A 99 2.24 18.59 11.98
N THR A 100 3.27 18.92 12.75
CA THR A 100 3.29 18.65 14.19
C THR A 100 3.95 19.81 14.92
N ASN A 101 3.62 19.97 16.19
CA ASN A 101 4.28 20.92 17.06
C ASN A 101 5.37 20.23 17.87
N SER A 102 6.60 20.71 17.74
CA SER A 102 7.70 20.27 18.58
C SER A 102 7.63 20.83 20.00
N LEU A 103 6.70 21.74 20.26
CA LEU A 103 6.47 22.39 21.55
C LEU A 103 5.12 21.95 22.14
N PRO A 104 5.01 21.90 23.47
CA PRO A 104 3.73 21.74 24.12
C PRO A 104 2.77 22.84 23.71
N ILE A 105 1.53 22.48 23.43
CA ILE A 105 0.46 23.43 23.17
C ILE A 105 -0.57 23.30 24.28
N PHE A 106 -0.80 24.42 24.94
CA PHE A 106 -1.88 24.54 25.91
C PHE A 106 -3.05 25.26 25.25
N ARG A 107 -4.20 24.61 25.22
CA ARG A 107 -5.45 25.21 24.74
C ARG A 107 -6.38 25.37 25.94
N ALA A 108 -6.82 26.58 26.18
CA ALA A 108 -7.92 26.81 27.12
C ALA A 108 -9.21 26.23 26.52
N LEU A 109 -9.89 25.38 27.25
CA LEU A 109 -11.21 24.87 26.88
C LEU A 109 -12.27 25.85 27.35
N VAL A 110 -13.24 26.14 26.50
CA VAL A 110 -14.44 26.90 26.89
C VAL A 110 -15.17 26.08 27.94
N PRO A 111 -15.54 26.71 29.10
CA PRO A 111 -16.22 25.98 30.16
C PRO A 111 -17.55 25.40 29.66
N TRP A 112 -17.80 24.13 29.93
CA TRP A 112 -19.00 23.40 29.51
C TRP A 112 -20.31 23.95 30.13
N ARG A 113 -20.17 24.77 31.18
CA ARG A 113 -21.30 25.43 31.87
C ARG A 113 -21.15 26.95 31.79
N PRO A 114 -21.65 27.60 30.72
CA PRO A 114 -21.49 29.05 30.53
C PRO A 114 -22.21 29.92 31.57
N PHE A 115 -23.07 29.35 32.40
CA PHE A 115 -23.88 30.10 33.39
C PHE A 115 -23.44 29.93 34.84
N THR A 116 -22.31 29.29 35.11
CA THR A 116 -21.75 29.24 36.45
C THR A 116 -20.75 30.39 36.63
N SER A 117 -20.85 31.08 37.74
CA SER A 117 -19.92 32.15 38.14
C SER A 117 -18.48 31.67 38.39
N ILE A 118 -18.23 30.37 38.32
CA ILE A 118 -16.93 29.74 38.44
C ILE A 118 -16.48 29.35 37.03
N GLN A 119 -15.50 30.08 36.46
CA GLN A 119 -14.82 29.73 35.26
C GLN A 119 -13.88 28.54 35.52
N GLU A 120 -14.38 27.33 35.33
CA GLU A 120 -13.52 26.15 35.25
C GLU A 120 -12.86 26.15 33.88
N THR A 121 -11.60 26.56 33.84
CA THR A 121 -10.80 26.53 32.63
C THR A 121 -10.10 25.18 32.54
N GLY A 122 -10.57 24.31 31.67
CA GLY A 122 -9.84 23.11 31.30
C GLY A 122 -8.73 23.43 30.31
N TYR A 123 -7.61 22.76 30.41
CA TYR A 123 -6.54 22.85 29.42
C TYR A 123 -6.39 21.50 28.72
N ASN A 124 -6.29 21.55 27.40
CA ASN A 124 -5.85 20.39 26.64
C ASN A 124 -4.38 20.60 26.30
N GLU A 125 -3.52 19.71 26.76
CA GLU A 125 -2.10 19.75 26.52
C GLU A 125 -1.72 18.77 25.42
N THR A 126 -1.07 19.28 24.38
CA THR A 126 -0.36 18.43 23.42
C THR A 126 1.11 18.49 23.76
N VAL A 127 1.67 17.38 24.19
CA VAL A 127 3.08 17.27 24.54
C VAL A 127 3.91 17.30 23.26
N GLY A 128 4.76 18.31 23.12
CA GLY A 128 5.69 18.41 22.00
C GLY A 128 6.87 17.44 22.13
N ASN A 129 7.39 16.96 21.01
CA ASN A 129 8.61 16.18 20.96
C ASN A 129 9.78 17.01 20.44
N LYS A 130 10.69 17.42 21.31
CA LYS A 130 11.87 18.22 20.96
C LYS A 130 12.92 17.44 20.13
N GLN A 131 12.84 16.12 20.13
CA GLN A 131 13.77 15.22 19.45
C GLN A 131 13.23 14.71 18.12
N LEU A 132 11.97 15.05 17.77
CA LEU A 132 11.38 14.62 16.50
C LEU A 132 12.22 15.08 15.32
N THR A 133 12.66 14.13 14.49
CA THR A 133 13.50 14.38 13.32
C THR A 133 12.88 13.77 12.06
N TYR A 134 13.52 14.02 10.91
CA TYR A 134 13.14 13.43 9.62
C TYR A 134 13.19 11.91 9.65
N GLU A 135 12.28 11.29 8.95
CA GLU A 135 12.46 9.92 8.48
C GLU A 135 13.60 9.87 7.48
N LYS A 136 14.49 8.90 7.61
CA LYS A 136 15.69 8.78 6.77
C LYS A 136 15.62 7.50 5.96
N LYS A 137 15.92 7.61 4.67
CA LYS A 137 16.04 6.48 3.76
C LYS A 137 17.43 6.44 3.14
N ASN A 138 18.21 5.44 3.51
CA ASN A 138 19.45 5.07 2.82
C ASN A 138 19.12 4.05 1.74
N GLU A 139 19.55 4.29 0.51
CA GLU A 139 19.29 3.40 -0.62
C GLU A 139 20.56 3.16 -1.41
N PHE A 140 20.86 1.89 -1.66
CA PHE A 140 21.84 1.45 -2.63
C PHE A 140 21.09 0.83 -3.80
N ASN A 141 21.41 1.25 -5.03
CA ASN A 141 20.78 0.78 -6.25
C ASN A 141 21.83 0.39 -7.29
N ILE A 142 21.56 -0.71 -8.01
CA ILE A 142 22.30 -1.16 -9.17
C ILE A 142 21.32 -1.28 -10.32
N GLY A 143 21.58 -0.57 -11.43
CA GLY A 143 20.75 -0.58 -12.62
C GLY A 143 21.48 -1.10 -13.86
N PHE A 144 20.72 -1.80 -14.70
CA PHE A 144 21.18 -2.27 -16.01
C PHE A 144 20.19 -1.80 -17.08
N GLU A 145 20.70 -1.28 -18.17
CA GLU A 145 19.92 -0.93 -19.34
C GLU A 145 20.56 -1.58 -20.56
N LEU A 146 19.88 -2.56 -21.15
CA LEU A 146 20.40 -3.40 -22.22
C LEU A 146 19.47 -3.34 -23.43
N GLY A 147 20.04 -3.09 -24.61
CA GLY A 147 19.34 -3.10 -25.90
C GLY A 147 19.91 -4.17 -26.81
N PHE A 148 19.08 -5.11 -27.23
CA PHE A 148 19.45 -6.22 -28.09
C PHE A 148 18.83 -6.09 -29.49
N LEU A 149 19.46 -6.71 -30.47
CA LEU A 149 18.97 -6.84 -31.85
C LEU A 149 18.59 -5.50 -32.47
N SER A 150 19.51 -4.52 -32.43
CA SER A 150 19.27 -3.14 -32.87
C SER A 150 18.12 -2.47 -32.13
N ASN A 151 18.10 -2.62 -30.79
CA ASN A 151 17.12 -2.11 -29.87
C ASN A 151 15.67 -2.64 -30.08
N ARG A 152 15.54 -3.82 -30.69
CA ARG A 152 14.25 -4.50 -30.78
C ARG A 152 13.81 -5.08 -29.44
N ILE A 153 14.75 -5.38 -28.56
CA ILE A 153 14.49 -5.81 -27.19
C ILE A 153 15.24 -4.86 -26.29
N ASN A 154 14.52 -4.13 -25.44
CA ASN A 154 15.08 -3.23 -24.45
C ASN A 154 14.70 -3.73 -23.07
N LEU A 155 15.71 -3.97 -22.24
CA LEU A 155 15.59 -4.44 -20.87
C LEU A 155 16.18 -3.41 -19.92
N ILE A 156 15.38 -2.93 -18.98
CA ILE A 156 15.83 -2.10 -17.87
C ILE A 156 15.56 -2.89 -16.60
N THR A 157 16.57 -3.00 -15.75
CA THR A 157 16.47 -3.71 -14.46
C THR A 157 17.13 -2.88 -13.38
N ASP A 158 16.45 -2.67 -12.28
CA ASP A 158 16.96 -2.03 -11.09
C ASP A 158 16.86 -2.99 -9.89
N LEU A 159 17.96 -3.11 -9.15
CA LEU A 159 18.07 -3.87 -7.90
C LEU A 159 18.34 -2.86 -6.79
N TYR A 160 17.55 -2.88 -5.73
CA TYR A 160 17.72 -1.92 -4.65
C TYR A 160 17.71 -2.55 -3.27
N TRP A 161 18.46 -1.95 -2.36
CA TRP A 161 18.48 -2.22 -0.94
C TRP A 161 18.29 -0.92 -0.19
N ARG A 162 17.27 -0.88 0.67
CA ARG A 162 16.86 0.31 1.44
C ARG A 162 16.93 0.02 2.92
N ARG A 163 17.37 1.01 3.66
CA ARG A 163 17.25 1.04 5.12
C ARG A 163 16.56 2.34 5.50
N ASN A 164 15.34 2.20 5.99
CA ASN A 164 14.56 3.30 6.53
C ASN A 164 14.78 3.34 8.04
N SER A 165 15.16 4.49 8.57
CA SER A 165 15.38 4.71 10.00
C SER A 165 14.64 5.96 10.47
N ASP A 166 14.44 6.06 11.77
CA ASP A 166 13.72 7.17 12.37
C ASP A 166 12.27 7.31 11.86
N LEU A 167 11.63 6.20 11.47
CA LEU A 167 10.24 6.18 11.03
C LEU A 167 9.33 6.71 12.14
N ILE A 168 8.39 7.56 11.76
CA ILE A 168 7.54 8.31 12.68
C ILE A 168 6.25 7.55 12.95
N GLY A 169 5.90 7.46 14.21
CA GLY A 169 4.66 6.84 14.67
C GLY A 169 4.13 7.50 15.93
N TYR A 170 2.93 7.10 16.31
CA TYR A 170 2.31 7.57 17.55
C TYR A 170 2.74 6.70 18.73
N VAL A 171 3.21 7.36 19.79
CA VAL A 171 3.52 6.73 21.08
C VAL A 171 2.49 7.21 22.10
N ASN A 172 1.88 6.27 22.79
CA ASN A 172 1.03 6.58 23.93
C ASN A 172 1.91 7.02 25.11
N SER A 173 1.66 8.21 25.64
CA SER A 173 2.26 8.67 26.87
C SER A 173 1.44 8.17 28.06
N PRO A 174 1.93 7.20 28.85
CA PRO A 174 1.16 6.65 29.98
C PRO A 174 0.83 7.69 31.05
N ILE A 175 1.65 8.73 31.15
CA ILE A 175 1.51 9.78 32.17
C ILE A 175 0.41 10.78 31.79
N LEU A 176 0.22 11.04 30.48
CA LEU A 176 -0.67 12.11 30.02
C LEU A 176 -1.91 11.58 29.28
N GLY A 177 -2.01 10.27 29.06
CA GLY A 177 -3.13 9.67 28.33
C GLY A 177 -3.27 10.16 26.88
N SER A 178 -2.22 10.80 26.33
CA SER A 178 -2.21 11.38 25.00
C SER A 178 -1.21 10.70 24.07
N TYR A 179 -1.49 10.71 22.77
CA TYR A 179 -0.58 10.20 21.76
C TYR A 179 0.36 11.30 21.28
N ASN A 180 1.66 10.99 21.22
CA ASN A 180 2.68 11.86 20.68
C ASN A 180 3.34 11.24 19.46
N LEU A 181 3.76 12.10 18.51
CA LEU A 181 4.61 11.68 17.41
C LEU A 181 6.07 11.55 17.87
N ALA A 182 6.68 10.42 17.53
CA ALA A 182 8.09 10.16 17.79
C ALA A 182 8.69 9.30 16.68
N ASN A 183 10.03 9.32 16.59
CA ASN A 183 10.75 8.40 15.71
C ASN A 183 10.84 7.06 16.43
N VAL A 184 10.10 6.06 15.99
CA VAL A 184 9.81 4.85 16.77
C VAL A 184 10.15 3.54 16.06
N ALA A 185 10.47 3.59 14.78
CA ALA A 185 10.69 2.37 14.01
C ALA A 185 11.83 2.48 13.02
N SER A 186 12.36 1.33 12.66
CA SER A 186 13.27 1.14 11.53
C SER A 186 12.81 -0.05 10.68
N MET A 187 13.09 0.02 9.38
CA MET A 187 12.70 -1.00 8.41
C MET A 187 13.80 -1.18 7.37
N LYS A 188 14.05 -2.39 6.95
CA LYS A 188 14.84 -2.70 5.76
C LYS A 188 13.92 -3.14 4.63
N SER A 189 14.29 -2.84 3.39
CA SER A 189 13.59 -3.36 2.21
C SER A 189 14.56 -3.59 1.07
N ASN A 190 14.23 -4.54 0.24
CA ASN A 190 14.95 -4.84 -1.00
C ASN A 190 13.96 -5.24 -2.08
N GLY A 191 14.36 -5.03 -3.32
CA GLY A 191 13.48 -5.36 -4.43
C GLY A 191 14.18 -5.38 -5.78
N VAL A 192 13.41 -5.80 -6.77
CA VAL A 192 13.79 -5.90 -8.17
C VAL A 192 12.69 -5.26 -9.00
N GLU A 193 13.07 -4.38 -9.90
CA GLU A 193 12.18 -3.79 -10.89
C GLU A 193 12.70 -4.12 -12.28
N VAL A 194 11.82 -4.61 -13.15
CA VAL A 194 12.14 -4.99 -14.52
C VAL A 194 11.15 -4.32 -15.47
N SER A 195 11.69 -3.65 -16.49
CA SER A 195 10.93 -3.14 -17.63
C SER A 195 11.49 -3.73 -18.92
N LEU A 196 10.65 -4.47 -19.63
CA LEU A 196 11.00 -5.12 -20.89
C LEU A 196 10.08 -4.60 -21.99
N THR A 197 10.68 -3.97 -23.01
CA THR A 197 9.98 -3.58 -24.22
C THR A 197 10.52 -4.37 -25.39
N THR A 198 9.63 -5.03 -26.15
CA THR A 198 10.03 -5.82 -27.31
C THR A 198 9.23 -5.44 -28.56
N GLN A 199 9.92 -5.24 -29.66
CA GLN A 199 9.34 -5.14 -31.00
C GLN A 199 9.29 -6.52 -31.63
N ASN A 200 8.23 -7.28 -31.35
CA ASN A 200 8.10 -8.68 -31.76
C ASN A 200 8.06 -8.80 -33.29
N ILE A 201 7.24 -7.96 -33.93
CA ILE A 201 7.12 -7.90 -35.40
C ILE A 201 7.20 -6.43 -35.83
N ARG A 202 7.98 -6.17 -36.84
CA ARG A 202 8.11 -4.85 -37.49
C ARG A 202 8.13 -5.03 -38.99
N GLN A 203 6.98 -4.92 -39.63
CA GLN A 203 6.78 -4.97 -41.06
C GLN A 203 6.14 -3.66 -41.57
N LYS A 204 6.09 -3.46 -42.88
CA LYS A 204 5.56 -2.25 -43.50
C LYS A 204 4.13 -1.93 -43.03
N ASP A 205 3.26 -2.94 -43.04
CA ASP A 205 1.83 -2.76 -42.75
C ASP A 205 1.43 -3.30 -41.37
N PHE A 206 2.31 -4.04 -40.69
CA PHE A 206 2.00 -4.64 -39.38
C PHE A 206 3.16 -4.49 -38.40
N SER A 207 2.85 -4.05 -37.19
CA SER A 207 3.81 -4.08 -36.07
C SER A 207 3.14 -4.62 -34.81
N TRP A 208 3.91 -5.33 -34.02
CA TRP A 208 3.51 -5.82 -32.69
C TRP A 208 4.61 -5.50 -31.70
N GLU A 209 4.26 -4.76 -30.66
CA GLU A 209 5.10 -4.37 -29.54
C GLU A 209 4.51 -4.91 -28.24
N THR A 210 5.38 -5.42 -27.36
CA THR A 210 5.01 -5.87 -26.02
C THR A 210 5.80 -5.06 -25.00
N ASN A 211 5.11 -4.57 -23.98
CA ASN A 211 5.66 -3.92 -22.81
C ASN A 211 5.32 -4.76 -21.58
N PHE A 212 6.34 -5.21 -20.86
CA PHE A 212 6.20 -5.99 -19.63
C PHE A 212 6.89 -5.24 -18.48
N ILE A 213 6.16 -5.03 -17.40
CA ILE A 213 6.66 -4.43 -16.17
C ILE A 213 6.48 -5.45 -15.05
N PHE A 214 7.53 -5.63 -14.27
CA PHE A 214 7.54 -6.48 -13.08
C PHE A 214 8.24 -5.73 -11.96
N SER A 215 7.63 -5.73 -10.79
CA SER A 215 8.22 -5.22 -9.55
C SER A 215 8.00 -6.23 -8.43
N TRP A 216 9.06 -6.57 -7.73
CA TRP A 216 9.02 -7.36 -6.52
C TRP A 216 9.71 -6.61 -5.40
N THR A 217 9.08 -6.54 -4.25
CA THR A 217 9.63 -5.92 -3.04
C THR A 217 9.41 -6.79 -1.82
N HIS A 218 10.40 -6.80 -0.95
CA HIS A 218 10.30 -7.38 0.39
C HIS A 218 10.72 -6.34 1.41
N ASN A 219 9.97 -6.20 2.47
CA ASN A 219 10.31 -5.32 3.58
C ASN A 219 10.18 -6.06 4.92
N GLU A 220 10.89 -5.58 5.94
CA GLU A 220 10.88 -6.16 7.28
C GLU A 220 11.15 -5.05 8.30
N ILE A 221 10.32 -4.97 9.33
CA ILE A 221 10.54 -4.10 10.48
C ILE A 221 11.70 -4.63 11.29
N THR A 222 12.74 -3.84 11.49
CA THR A 222 13.93 -4.22 12.25
C THR A 222 13.88 -3.76 13.70
N ASP A 223 13.24 -2.62 13.94
CA ASP A 223 13.05 -2.04 15.25
C ASP A 223 11.68 -1.39 15.36
N LEU A 224 11.03 -1.56 16.49
CA LEU A 224 9.73 -0.92 16.77
C LEU A 224 9.60 -0.67 18.27
N PHE A 225 9.40 0.60 18.65
CA PHE A 225 9.20 1.01 20.02
C PHE A 225 7.70 1.06 20.38
N SER A 226 7.04 -0.08 20.26
CA SER A 226 5.61 -0.24 20.59
C SER A 226 5.29 -1.70 20.87
N HIS A 227 4.38 -1.94 21.78
CA HIS A 227 3.81 -3.26 22.08
C HIS A 227 2.37 -3.30 21.58
N ALA A 228 2.15 -4.04 20.51
CA ALA A 228 0.83 -4.25 19.93
C ALA A 228 -0.05 -5.12 20.85
N ARG A 229 -1.32 -4.82 20.90
CA ARG A 229 -2.32 -5.75 21.46
C ARG A 229 -2.62 -6.82 20.42
N ILE A 230 -3.16 -7.96 20.87
CA ILE A 230 -3.73 -8.96 19.93
C ILE A 230 -4.70 -8.29 18.96
N LEU A 231 -5.58 -7.41 19.46
CA LEU A 231 -6.54 -6.67 18.62
C LEU A 231 -5.85 -5.88 17.50
N ASP A 232 -4.75 -5.17 17.81
CA ASP A 232 -4.03 -4.37 16.82
C ASP A 232 -3.43 -5.25 15.70
N LEU A 233 -2.94 -6.44 16.05
CA LEU A 233 -2.34 -7.40 15.13
C LEU A 233 -3.36 -8.11 14.22
N VAL A 234 -4.59 -8.33 14.71
CA VAL A 234 -5.62 -9.07 13.97
C VAL A 234 -6.58 -8.18 13.20
N GLN A 235 -6.46 -6.85 13.28
CA GLN A 235 -7.29 -5.93 12.50
C GLN A 235 -7.01 -6.01 10.99
N GLY A 236 -7.99 -5.63 10.18
CA GLY A 236 -8.01 -5.87 8.75
C GLY A 236 -6.97 -5.15 7.91
N GLU A 237 -6.44 -4.02 8.40
CA GLU A 237 -5.46 -3.20 7.68
C GLU A 237 -4.01 -3.68 7.84
N GLY A 238 -3.78 -4.67 8.70
CA GLY A 238 -2.45 -5.12 9.10
C GLY A 238 -1.79 -4.21 10.13
N TYR A 239 -0.75 -4.72 10.78
CA TYR A 239 0.00 -4.02 11.80
C TYR A 239 1.49 -4.35 11.70
N SER A 240 2.34 -3.42 12.14
CA SER A 240 3.80 -3.60 12.13
C SER A 240 4.27 -4.35 13.36
N LEU A 241 5.07 -5.40 13.16
CA LEU A 241 5.73 -6.17 14.21
C LEU A 241 7.17 -6.45 13.79
N VAL A 242 8.10 -6.42 14.76
CA VAL A 242 9.52 -6.69 14.51
C VAL A 242 9.72 -8.09 13.93
N GLY A 243 10.51 -8.20 12.86
CA GLY A 243 10.79 -9.45 12.16
C GLY A 243 9.77 -9.78 11.05
N TYR A 244 8.75 -8.95 10.86
CA TYR A 244 7.72 -9.13 9.84
C TYR A 244 7.65 -7.92 8.90
N PRO A 245 7.04 -8.05 7.71
CA PRO A 245 6.73 -6.92 6.85
C PRO A 245 5.87 -5.87 7.56
N ALA A 246 6.01 -4.61 7.16
CA ALA A 246 5.05 -3.58 7.53
C ALA A 246 3.64 -3.99 7.07
N ASN A 247 2.61 -3.60 7.84
CA ASN A 247 1.22 -3.95 7.56
C ASN A 247 0.97 -5.46 7.46
N SER A 248 1.56 -6.23 8.38
CA SER A 248 1.38 -7.69 8.47
C SER A 248 0.03 -8.05 9.06
N ILE A 249 -0.65 -9.03 8.46
CA ILE A 249 -1.91 -9.57 8.95
C ILE A 249 -1.63 -10.82 9.76
N PHE A 250 -2.13 -10.83 10.99
CA PHE A 250 -2.11 -11.98 11.88
C PHE A 250 -3.55 -12.45 12.13
N SER A 251 -3.72 -13.71 12.45
CA SER A 251 -5.02 -14.32 12.70
C SER A 251 -5.02 -15.18 13.93
N ILE A 252 -6.18 -15.29 14.57
CA ILE A 252 -6.42 -16.25 15.63
C ILE A 252 -6.58 -17.63 14.99
N PRO A 253 -5.86 -18.67 15.45
CA PRO A 253 -5.98 -20.01 14.92
C PRO A 253 -7.38 -20.59 15.18
N PHE A 254 -8.15 -20.81 14.11
CA PHE A 254 -9.50 -21.36 14.15
C PHE A 254 -9.44 -22.88 14.12
N ALA A 255 -10.08 -23.52 15.10
CA ALA A 255 -10.11 -24.98 15.22
C ALA A 255 -11.36 -25.64 14.63
N GLY A 256 -12.25 -24.86 14.01
CA GLY A 256 -13.52 -25.34 13.50
C GLY A 256 -14.71 -24.95 14.37
N LEU A 257 -15.82 -25.65 14.18
CA LEU A 257 -17.04 -25.46 14.96
C LEU A 257 -17.23 -26.59 15.97
N SER A 258 -17.77 -26.27 17.13
CA SER A 258 -18.25 -27.29 18.07
C SER A 258 -19.45 -28.02 17.50
N HIS A 259 -19.85 -29.11 18.14
CA HIS A 259 -21.05 -29.87 17.76
C HIS A 259 -22.36 -29.04 17.85
N GLU A 260 -22.32 -27.95 18.61
CA GLU A 260 -23.40 -26.97 18.73
C GLU A 260 -23.28 -25.80 17.72
N GLY A 261 -22.24 -25.82 16.87
CA GLY A 261 -21.98 -24.79 15.87
C GLY A 261 -21.30 -23.54 16.42
N LEU A 262 -20.76 -23.56 17.64
CA LEU A 262 -20.00 -22.45 18.23
C LEU A 262 -18.55 -22.45 17.70
N PRO A 263 -17.95 -21.29 17.47
CA PRO A 263 -16.56 -21.21 16.98
C PRO A 263 -15.58 -21.67 18.05
N GLN A 264 -14.57 -22.44 17.64
CA GLN A 264 -13.51 -22.95 18.50
C GLN A 264 -12.16 -22.41 18.08
N PHE A 265 -11.28 -22.14 19.03
CA PHE A 265 -9.95 -21.57 18.81
C PHE A 265 -8.91 -22.29 19.66
N TYR A 266 -7.64 -22.19 19.24
CA TYR A 266 -6.50 -22.50 20.09
C TYR A 266 -6.06 -21.23 20.85
N ASP A 267 -5.96 -21.32 22.16
CA ASP A 267 -5.46 -20.26 23.02
C ASP A 267 -3.91 -20.17 23.00
N GLU A 268 -3.35 -19.24 23.77
CA GLU A 268 -1.90 -19.04 23.90
C GLU A 268 -1.15 -20.25 24.48
N ASN A 269 -1.86 -21.19 25.10
CA ASN A 269 -1.31 -22.41 25.68
C ASN A 269 -1.54 -23.62 24.76
N GLY A 270 -2.18 -23.43 23.61
CA GLY A 270 -2.56 -24.48 22.65
C GLY A 270 -3.78 -25.29 23.07
N ASN A 271 -4.57 -24.81 24.06
CA ASN A 271 -5.82 -25.48 24.47
C ASN A 271 -6.96 -25.05 23.57
N LEU A 272 -7.90 -25.96 23.35
CA LEU A 272 -9.13 -25.70 22.61
C LEU A 272 -10.12 -24.94 23.52
N THR A 273 -10.62 -23.79 23.04
CA THR A 273 -11.58 -22.96 23.75
C THR A 273 -12.73 -22.51 22.87
N THR A 274 -13.93 -22.36 23.44
CA THR A 274 -15.11 -21.74 22.84
C THR A 274 -15.38 -20.35 23.42
N SER A 275 -14.67 -19.94 24.49
CA SER A 275 -14.88 -18.66 25.17
C SER A 275 -14.21 -17.47 24.49
N GLY A 276 -13.42 -17.73 23.44
CA GLY A 276 -12.65 -16.69 22.75
C GLY A 276 -11.33 -16.31 23.46
N ILE A 277 -10.66 -15.31 22.91
CA ILE A 277 -9.32 -14.87 23.28
C ILE A 277 -9.41 -13.44 23.81
N TYR A 278 -8.65 -13.10 24.86
CA TYR A 278 -8.60 -11.75 25.39
C TYR A 278 -7.80 -10.81 24.47
N LEU A 279 -8.52 -10.06 23.64
CA LEU A 279 -7.95 -9.24 22.56
C LEU A 279 -7.11 -8.04 23.03
N GLN A 280 -7.18 -7.67 24.33
CA GLN A 280 -6.41 -6.54 24.89
C GLN A 280 -5.03 -6.96 25.42
N GLU A 281 -4.68 -8.26 25.38
CA GLU A 281 -3.37 -8.75 25.77
C GLU A 281 -2.24 -8.09 24.96
N ARG A 282 -1.14 -7.73 25.65
CA ARG A 282 0.03 -7.03 25.07
C ARG A 282 1.35 -7.74 25.36
N ASP A 283 1.33 -8.80 26.15
CA ASP A 283 2.54 -9.56 26.46
C ASP A 283 3.12 -10.17 25.18
N PRO A 284 4.36 -9.82 24.79
CA PRO A 284 4.96 -10.32 23.56
C PRO A 284 5.01 -11.86 23.49
N ASP A 285 5.13 -12.54 24.63
CA ASP A 285 5.17 -14.01 24.66
C ASP A 285 3.78 -14.61 24.44
N LYS A 286 2.73 -13.94 24.88
CA LYS A 286 1.35 -14.38 24.73
C LYS A 286 0.71 -14.05 23.37
N VAL A 287 1.32 -13.19 22.56
CA VAL A 287 0.84 -12.92 21.20
C VAL A 287 1.45 -13.83 20.14
N ARG A 288 2.46 -14.64 20.50
CA ARG A 288 3.18 -15.52 19.57
C ARG A 288 2.35 -16.68 19.00
N PHE A 289 1.23 -17.03 19.63
CA PHE A 289 0.36 -18.09 19.12
C PHE A 289 -0.41 -17.65 17.87
N LEU A 290 -0.48 -16.34 17.60
CA LEU A 290 -1.14 -15.83 16.41
C LEU A 290 -0.45 -16.35 15.14
N LYS A 291 -1.26 -16.74 14.18
CA LYS A 291 -0.78 -17.18 12.88
C LYS A 291 -0.46 -15.97 12.00
N TYR A 292 0.76 -15.89 11.50
CA TYR A 292 1.12 -14.92 10.47
C TYR A 292 0.54 -15.36 9.12
N GLU A 293 -0.27 -14.52 8.49
CA GLU A 293 -0.94 -14.81 7.21
C GLU A 293 -0.19 -14.23 6.00
N GLY A 294 0.47 -13.12 6.19
CA GLY A 294 1.20 -12.41 5.14
C GLY A 294 1.02 -10.89 5.24
N PRO A 295 1.67 -10.13 4.33
CA PRO A 295 1.50 -8.69 4.27
C PRO A 295 0.12 -8.32 3.70
N ALA A 296 -0.42 -7.18 4.15
CA ALA A 296 -1.60 -6.55 3.55
C ALA A 296 -1.26 -5.89 2.21
N ASP A 297 0.00 -5.44 2.05
CA ASP A 297 0.49 -4.83 0.83
C ASP A 297 1.01 -5.87 -0.16
N PRO A 298 0.75 -5.74 -1.47
CA PRO A 298 1.25 -6.68 -2.46
C PRO A 298 2.79 -6.63 -2.55
N THR A 299 3.41 -7.81 -2.59
CA THR A 299 4.85 -7.95 -2.76
C THR A 299 5.28 -7.98 -4.22
N THR A 300 4.38 -8.32 -5.13
CA THR A 300 4.64 -8.41 -6.57
C THR A 300 3.55 -7.69 -7.34
N THR A 301 3.95 -6.72 -8.15
CA THR A 301 3.03 -5.98 -9.02
C THR A 301 3.60 -5.84 -10.41
N GLY A 302 2.72 -5.62 -11.39
CA GLY A 302 3.20 -5.36 -12.73
C GLY A 302 2.10 -5.28 -13.77
N SER A 303 2.56 -5.27 -15.03
CA SER A 303 1.66 -5.14 -16.18
C SER A 303 2.20 -5.80 -17.43
N LEU A 304 1.30 -6.16 -18.32
CA LEU A 304 1.57 -6.65 -19.65
C LEU A 304 0.74 -5.85 -20.65
N GLY A 305 1.41 -5.04 -21.44
CA GLY A 305 0.83 -4.28 -22.55
C GLY A 305 1.20 -4.88 -23.89
N ASN A 306 0.24 -4.97 -24.80
CA ASN A 306 0.50 -5.34 -26.19
C ASN A 306 -0.14 -4.31 -27.11
N VAL A 307 0.63 -3.80 -28.05
CA VAL A 307 0.19 -2.86 -29.06
C VAL A 307 0.36 -3.49 -30.43
N PHE A 308 -0.75 -3.65 -31.12
CA PHE A 308 -0.81 -4.16 -32.50
C PHE A 308 -1.20 -3.01 -33.43
N ARG A 309 -0.41 -2.73 -34.45
CA ARG A 309 -0.73 -1.75 -35.48
C ARG A 309 -0.81 -2.47 -36.84
N TYR A 310 -1.94 -2.30 -37.51
CA TYR A 310 -2.15 -2.82 -38.84
C TYR A 310 -2.69 -1.73 -39.76
N LYS A 311 -1.83 -1.24 -40.68
CA LYS A 311 -2.16 -0.09 -41.51
C LYS A 311 -2.65 1.11 -40.66
N ASN A 312 -3.92 1.45 -40.76
CA ASN A 312 -4.55 2.58 -40.07
C ASN A 312 -5.19 2.19 -38.71
N TRP A 313 -5.14 0.91 -38.34
CA TRP A 313 -5.69 0.40 -37.10
C TRP A 313 -4.62 0.28 -36.03
N ASP A 314 -4.97 0.62 -34.81
CA ASP A 314 -4.18 0.33 -33.61
C ASP A 314 -5.06 -0.37 -32.54
N LEU A 315 -4.60 -1.48 -32.04
CA LEU A 315 -5.21 -2.22 -30.95
C LEU A 315 -4.23 -2.23 -29.79
N ASN A 316 -4.66 -1.73 -28.63
CA ASN A 316 -3.93 -1.83 -27.38
C ASN A 316 -4.68 -2.72 -26.38
N VAL A 317 -3.95 -3.66 -25.77
CA VAL A 317 -4.44 -4.56 -24.74
C VAL A 317 -3.53 -4.43 -23.52
N PHE A 318 -4.07 -3.99 -22.39
CA PHE A 318 -3.31 -3.72 -21.19
C PHE A 318 -3.87 -4.49 -19.99
N ILE A 319 -3.05 -5.36 -19.43
CA ILE A 319 -3.34 -6.24 -18.30
C ILE A 319 -2.48 -5.79 -17.12
N THR A 320 -3.05 -5.75 -15.92
CA THR A 320 -2.33 -5.53 -14.67
C THR A 320 -2.47 -6.73 -13.76
N TYR A 321 -1.46 -6.96 -12.93
CA TYR A 321 -1.48 -8.02 -11.93
C TYR A 321 -0.88 -7.54 -10.61
N SER A 322 -1.35 -8.16 -9.53
CA SER A 322 -0.89 -7.92 -8.17
C SER A 322 -0.96 -9.22 -7.38
N PHE A 323 0.12 -9.56 -6.67
CA PHE A 323 0.24 -10.82 -5.93
C PHE A 323 0.98 -10.63 -4.61
N GLY A 324 0.75 -11.58 -3.71
CA GLY A 324 1.51 -11.76 -2.49
C GLY A 324 0.93 -11.07 -1.27
N ASN A 325 -0.19 -10.38 -1.40
CA ASN A 325 -0.90 -9.79 -0.26
C ASN A 325 -2.03 -10.66 0.24
N LYS A 326 -2.44 -10.39 1.48
CA LYS A 326 -3.60 -10.98 2.12
C LYS A 326 -4.63 -9.90 2.42
N VAL A 327 -5.88 -10.31 2.46
CA VAL A 327 -6.99 -9.46 2.87
C VAL A 327 -7.82 -10.18 3.91
N ARG A 328 -8.29 -9.44 4.90
CA ARG A 328 -9.28 -9.92 5.86
C ARG A 328 -10.67 -9.67 5.30
N LEU A 329 -11.47 -10.74 5.25
CA LEU A 329 -12.86 -10.64 4.80
C LEU A 329 -13.70 -9.85 5.81
N ASP A 330 -14.74 -9.20 5.31
CA ASP A 330 -15.67 -8.45 6.16
C ASP A 330 -16.25 -9.32 7.27
N PRO A 331 -16.56 -8.76 8.45
CA PRO A 331 -17.15 -9.50 9.56
C PRO A 331 -18.45 -10.21 9.14
N VAL A 332 -18.59 -11.47 9.51
CA VAL A 332 -19.84 -12.23 9.32
C VAL A 332 -20.78 -12.04 10.48
N PHE A 333 -20.24 -11.81 11.68
CA PHE A 333 -20.99 -11.65 12.91
C PHE A 333 -20.96 -10.23 13.43
N SER A 334 -22.15 -9.76 13.82
CA SER A 334 -22.34 -8.53 14.59
C SER A 334 -22.96 -8.89 15.96
N SER A 335 -22.71 -8.07 16.97
CA SER A 335 -23.36 -8.20 18.27
C SER A 335 -24.87 -7.95 18.20
N ARG A 336 -25.34 -7.32 17.14
CA ARG A 336 -26.76 -7.09 16.84
C ARG A 336 -26.99 -7.37 15.37
N TYR A 337 -28.05 -8.14 15.07
CA TYR A 337 -28.56 -8.30 13.72
C TYR A 337 -29.81 -7.44 13.59
N ASP A 338 -29.80 -6.55 12.62
CA ASP A 338 -30.97 -5.77 12.21
C ASP A 338 -31.39 -6.27 10.82
N ASP A 339 -32.68 -6.24 10.52
CA ASP A 339 -33.21 -6.63 9.19
C ASP A 339 -32.70 -5.72 8.08
N MET A 340 -32.15 -4.55 8.44
CA MET A 340 -31.57 -3.58 7.52
C MET A 340 -30.05 -3.78 7.34
N ASP A 341 -29.41 -4.68 8.08
CA ASP A 341 -27.98 -4.93 7.99
C ASP A 341 -27.65 -5.78 6.74
N ALA A 342 -26.69 -5.32 5.96
CA ALA A 342 -26.13 -6.11 4.88
C ALA A 342 -25.18 -7.19 5.45
N LEU A 343 -25.43 -8.45 5.15
CA LEU A 343 -24.57 -9.56 5.56
C LEU A 343 -23.76 -10.10 4.38
N PRO A 344 -22.52 -10.59 4.60
CA PRO A 344 -21.75 -11.27 3.58
C PRO A 344 -22.51 -12.47 3.00
N LYS A 345 -22.33 -12.70 1.68
CA LYS A 345 -23.02 -13.80 0.97
C LYS A 345 -22.81 -15.17 1.61
N GLU A 346 -21.65 -15.41 2.19
CA GLU A 346 -21.29 -16.68 2.85
C GLU A 346 -22.09 -16.97 4.12
N PHE A 347 -22.76 -15.96 4.70
CA PHE A 347 -23.67 -16.16 5.82
C PHE A 347 -24.82 -17.13 5.52
N ARG A 348 -25.14 -17.36 4.24
CA ARG A 348 -26.10 -18.38 3.80
C ARG A 348 -25.66 -19.80 4.18
N ASN A 349 -24.36 -20.02 4.30
CA ASN A 349 -23.75 -21.32 4.58
C ASN A 349 -23.51 -21.54 6.07
N ARG A 350 -24.11 -20.72 6.96
CA ARG A 350 -23.95 -20.87 8.39
C ARG A 350 -24.45 -22.21 8.91
N PHE A 351 -23.89 -22.64 10.01
CA PHE A 351 -24.38 -23.80 10.76
C PHE A 351 -25.86 -23.62 11.14
N VAL A 352 -26.68 -24.61 10.94
CA VAL A 352 -28.13 -24.66 11.24
C VAL A 352 -28.49 -25.89 12.03
N HIS A 353 -27.96 -27.07 11.67
CA HIS A 353 -28.27 -28.36 12.27
C HIS A 353 -27.01 -29.11 12.67
N ALA A 354 -27.11 -29.96 13.68
CA ALA A 354 -26.03 -30.87 14.08
C ALA A 354 -25.52 -31.68 12.89
N GLY A 355 -24.20 -31.73 12.71
CA GLY A 355 -23.51 -32.32 11.56
C GLY A 355 -23.12 -31.32 10.48
N ASP A 356 -23.57 -30.07 10.56
CA ASP A 356 -23.14 -29.01 9.64
C ASP A 356 -21.72 -28.54 9.96
N GLU A 357 -21.21 -28.75 11.18
CA GLU A 357 -19.81 -28.45 11.57
C GLU A 357 -18.79 -29.16 10.68
N LEU A 358 -19.18 -30.24 10.02
CA LEU A 358 -18.36 -30.97 9.05
C LEU A 358 -18.40 -30.37 7.64
N LYS A 359 -19.31 -29.44 7.38
CA LYS A 359 -19.57 -28.89 6.03
C LYS A 359 -19.33 -27.41 5.92
N THR A 360 -19.36 -26.67 7.04
CA THR A 360 -19.18 -25.23 7.06
C THR A 360 -18.26 -24.79 8.19
N ASN A 361 -17.58 -23.65 7.95
CA ASN A 361 -16.82 -22.94 8.98
C ASN A 361 -17.55 -21.69 9.50
N VAL A 362 -18.78 -21.45 9.04
CA VAL A 362 -19.55 -20.27 9.47
C VAL A 362 -20.40 -20.66 10.68
N PRO A 363 -20.17 -20.05 11.86
CA PRO A 363 -20.85 -20.42 13.09
C PRO A 363 -22.38 -20.23 13.06
N VAL A 364 -23.05 -20.85 14.01
CA VAL A 364 -24.47 -20.62 14.30
C VAL A 364 -24.72 -19.20 14.79
N ILE A 365 -25.91 -18.66 14.58
CA ILE A 365 -26.32 -17.41 15.25
C ILE A 365 -26.68 -17.78 16.69
N ALA A 366 -25.88 -17.29 17.65
CA ALA A 366 -26.21 -17.47 19.06
C ALA A 366 -27.50 -16.72 19.43
N SER A 367 -28.42 -17.42 20.05
CA SER A 367 -29.66 -16.83 20.57
C SER A 367 -29.35 -15.79 21.68
N ARG A 368 -30.28 -14.86 21.89
CA ARG A 368 -30.15 -13.86 22.98
C ARG A 368 -29.98 -14.55 24.34
N ARG A 369 -30.67 -15.68 24.55
CA ARG A 369 -30.57 -16.45 25.80
C ARG A 369 -29.19 -17.08 26.00
N GLN A 370 -28.60 -17.65 24.94
CA GLN A 370 -27.24 -18.19 25.00
C GLN A 370 -26.23 -17.09 25.34
N ARG A 371 -26.32 -15.92 24.70
CA ARG A 371 -25.41 -14.78 24.96
C ARG A 371 -25.59 -14.19 26.36
N GLN A 372 -26.80 -14.27 26.95
CA GLN A 372 -27.02 -13.84 28.34
C GLN A 372 -26.46 -14.84 29.36
N ASN A 373 -26.50 -16.13 29.02
CA ASN A 373 -25.97 -17.18 29.90
C ASN A 373 -24.45 -17.31 29.79
N ASP A 374 -23.87 -16.95 28.64
CA ASP A 374 -22.43 -16.98 28.36
C ASP A 374 -22.00 -15.66 27.71
N PRO A 375 -21.55 -14.67 28.53
CA PRO A 375 -21.06 -13.38 28.02
C PRO A 375 -19.86 -13.51 27.12
N ASP A 376 -19.04 -14.55 27.27
CA ASP A 376 -17.82 -14.77 26.52
C ASP A 376 -18.08 -15.16 25.06
N LEU A 377 -19.30 -15.60 24.73
CA LEU A 377 -19.70 -15.83 23.33
C LEU A 377 -19.53 -14.61 22.43
N SER A 378 -19.71 -13.39 22.97
CA SER A 378 -19.48 -12.15 22.21
C SER A 378 -18.01 -12.03 21.82
N ILE A 379 -17.09 -12.44 22.69
CA ILE A 379 -15.64 -12.45 22.43
C ILE A 379 -15.33 -13.53 21.39
N ALA A 380 -15.91 -14.73 21.54
CA ALA A 380 -15.70 -15.84 20.60
C ALA A 380 -16.14 -15.47 19.16
N TYR A 381 -17.26 -14.80 18.98
CA TYR A 381 -17.70 -14.34 17.65
C TYR A 381 -16.81 -13.24 17.06
N ASN A 382 -16.28 -12.33 17.90
CA ASN A 382 -15.25 -11.38 17.45
C ASN A 382 -13.96 -12.10 17.06
N CYS A 383 -13.53 -13.10 17.83
CA CYS A 383 -12.37 -13.93 17.49
C CYS A 383 -12.57 -14.67 16.15
N TYR A 384 -13.79 -15.13 15.84
CA TYR A 384 -14.11 -15.70 14.54
C TYR A 384 -13.87 -14.70 13.40
N ASN A 385 -14.33 -13.45 13.54
CA ASN A 385 -14.11 -12.41 12.53
C ASN A 385 -12.61 -12.12 12.32
N TYR A 386 -11.78 -12.36 13.34
CA TYR A 386 -10.33 -12.17 13.31
C TYR A 386 -9.52 -13.46 13.11
N SER A 387 -10.20 -14.58 12.84
CA SER A 387 -9.54 -15.88 12.64
C SER A 387 -8.98 -16.04 11.22
N ASP A 388 -8.16 -17.09 11.04
CA ASP A 388 -7.61 -17.48 9.73
C ASP A 388 -8.68 -18.03 8.77
N ALA A 389 -9.84 -18.41 9.26
CA ALA A 389 -11.00 -18.71 8.43
C ALA A 389 -11.45 -17.48 7.60
N ARG A 390 -11.19 -16.28 8.09
CA ARG A 390 -11.56 -14.99 7.50
C ARG A 390 -10.45 -14.32 6.69
N ILE A 391 -9.49 -15.12 6.19
CA ILE A 391 -8.40 -14.62 5.35
C ILE A 391 -8.56 -15.15 3.93
N ALA A 392 -8.37 -14.24 2.97
CA ALA A 392 -8.30 -14.52 1.54
C ALA A 392 -7.01 -13.97 0.95
N LYS A 393 -6.66 -14.43 -0.26
CA LYS A 393 -5.59 -13.81 -1.06
C LYS A 393 -6.13 -12.55 -1.71
N GLY A 394 -5.35 -11.47 -1.64
CA GLY A 394 -5.60 -10.24 -2.38
C GLY A 394 -5.10 -10.26 -3.82
N ASP A 395 -4.60 -11.41 -4.28
CA ASP A 395 -4.03 -11.62 -5.60
C ASP A 395 -5.06 -11.40 -6.71
N PHE A 396 -4.66 -10.71 -7.79
CA PHE A 396 -5.52 -10.58 -8.97
C PHE A 396 -4.76 -10.41 -10.27
N ILE A 397 -5.44 -10.72 -11.39
CA ILE A 397 -5.08 -10.35 -12.75
C ILE A 397 -6.29 -9.68 -13.39
N ARG A 398 -6.11 -8.46 -13.93
CA ARG A 398 -7.19 -7.61 -14.43
C ARG A 398 -6.96 -7.19 -15.87
N MET A 399 -8.01 -7.26 -16.70
CA MET A 399 -8.07 -6.51 -17.95
C MET A 399 -8.27 -5.03 -17.63
N LYS A 400 -7.18 -4.26 -17.63
CA LYS A 400 -7.20 -2.84 -17.24
C LYS A 400 -7.71 -1.96 -18.35
N GLU A 401 -7.25 -2.21 -19.60
CA GLU A 401 -7.67 -1.46 -20.77
C GLU A 401 -7.64 -2.32 -22.03
N ILE A 402 -8.62 -2.14 -22.89
CA ILE A 402 -8.57 -2.50 -24.30
C ILE A 402 -9.01 -1.29 -25.11
N SER A 403 -8.25 -0.93 -26.13
CA SER A 403 -8.64 0.18 -27.02
C SER A 403 -8.35 -0.13 -28.47
N LEU A 404 -9.26 0.27 -29.33
CA LEU A 404 -9.18 0.15 -30.78
C LEU A 404 -9.24 1.55 -31.40
N GLY A 405 -8.18 1.92 -32.09
CA GLY A 405 -8.05 3.18 -32.82
C GLY A 405 -8.09 2.97 -34.32
N TYR A 406 -8.60 3.96 -35.02
CA TYR A 406 -8.56 4.05 -36.47
C TYR A 406 -8.16 5.45 -36.90
N SER A 407 -7.08 5.57 -37.68
CA SER A 407 -6.62 6.81 -38.29
C SER A 407 -7.14 6.90 -39.72
N PHE A 408 -7.92 7.92 -40.01
CA PHE A 408 -8.50 8.07 -41.35
C PHE A 408 -7.44 8.45 -42.38
N PRO A 409 -7.48 7.87 -43.61
CA PRO A 409 -6.52 8.16 -44.65
C PRO A 409 -6.68 9.58 -45.21
N ALA A 410 -5.58 10.16 -45.70
CA ALA A 410 -5.52 11.51 -46.20
C ALA A 410 -6.57 11.80 -47.31
N SER A 411 -6.91 10.80 -48.13
CA SER A 411 -7.95 10.93 -49.17
C SER A 411 -9.35 11.27 -48.62
N LEU A 412 -9.63 10.88 -47.39
CA LEU A 412 -10.93 11.11 -46.73
C LEU A 412 -10.92 12.41 -45.93
N ILE A 413 -9.80 12.71 -45.25
CA ILE A 413 -9.71 13.91 -44.40
C ILE A 413 -9.59 15.20 -45.22
N ASN A 414 -8.88 15.15 -46.35
CA ASN A 414 -8.79 16.30 -47.24
C ASN A 414 -10.17 16.78 -47.78
N TYR A 415 -11.14 15.86 -47.92
CA TYR A 415 -12.48 16.19 -48.35
C TYR A 415 -13.26 16.99 -47.30
N ILE A 416 -12.94 16.81 -46.02
CA ILE A 416 -13.57 17.51 -44.88
C ILE A 416 -12.77 18.76 -44.45
N GLY A 417 -11.62 19.02 -45.07
CA GLY A 417 -10.79 20.21 -44.79
C GLY A 417 -10.04 20.18 -43.46
N VAL A 418 -9.73 18.99 -42.94
CA VAL A 418 -8.91 18.79 -41.73
C VAL A 418 -7.56 18.12 -42.08
N ASN A 419 -6.55 18.35 -41.27
CA ASN A 419 -5.20 17.78 -41.50
C ASN A 419 -5.06 16.36 -40.95
N SER A 420 -5.81 16.04 -39.93
CA SER A 420 -5.82 14.68 -39.33
C SER A 420 -7.18 14.36 -38.72
N MET A 421 -7.56 13.08 -38.78
CA MET A 421 -8.77 12.60 -38.11
C MET A 421 -8.51 11.19 -37.57
N SER A 422 -8.85 10.94 -36.32
CA SER A 422 -8.81 9.61 -35.74
C SER A 422 -10.00 9.35 -34.80
N LEU A 423 -10.44 8.10 -34.77
CA LEU A 423 -11.48 7.60 -33.89
C LEU A 423 -10.89 6.52 -32.97
N LYS A 424 -11.09 6.65 -31.66
CA LYS A 424 -10.65 5.67 -30.68
C LYS A 424 -11.83 5.22 -29.81
N LEU A 425 -12.05 3.91 -29.76
CA LEU A 425 -12.92 3.25 -28.77
C LEU A 425 -12.04 2.67 -27.68
N GLN A 426 -12.33 2.97 -26.43
CA GLN A 426 -11.58 2.52 -25.26
C GLN A 426 -12.53 1.95 -24.22
N ALA A 427 -12.16 0.83 -23.63
CA ALA A 427 -12.88 0.23 -22.52
C ALA A 427 -11.89 -0.07 -21.38
N THR A 428 -12.24 0.33 -20.16
CA THR A 428 -11.37 0.17 -18.99
C THR A 428 -12.07 -0.60 -17.88
N ASN A 429 -11.27 -1.25 -17.02
CA ASN A 429 -11.70 -2.03 -15.85
C ASN A 429 -12.76 -3.11 -16.19
N LEU A 430 -12.56 -3.84 -17.31
CA LEU A 430 -13.59 -4.70 -17.87
C LEU A 430 -13.91 -5.91 -17.00
N PHE A 431 -12.90 -6.66 -16.56
CA PHE A 431 -13.08 -7.85 -15.74
C PHE A 431 -11.76 -8.31 -15.12
N LEU A 432 -11.89 -9.16 -14.11
CA LEU A 432 -10.79 -9.92 -13.51
C LEU A 432 -10.64 -11.26 -14.21
N PHE A 433 -9.44 -11.59 -14.68
CA PHE A 433 -9.08 -12.94 -15.13
C PHE A 433 -8.92 -13.89 -13.94
N TYR A 434 -8.40 -13.34 -12.84
CA TYR A 434 -8.13 -14.09 -11.62
C TYR A 434 -8.41 -13.23 -10.39
N ALA A 435 -9.06 -13.82 -9.39
CA ALA A 435 -9.16 -13.37 -8.00
C ALA A 435 -9.50 -14.57 -7.11
N ASP A 436 -9.23 -14.47 -5.81
CA ASP A 436 -9.55 -15.53 -4.85
C ASP A 436 -11.08 -15.73 -4.76
N LYS A 437 -11.52 -16.99 -4.83
CA LYS A 437 -12.94 -17.35 -4.73
C LYS A 437 -13.55 -16.98 -3.38
N LYS A 438 -12.76 -16.93 -2.29
CA LYS A 438 -13.21 -16.49 -0.97
C LYS A 438 -13.71 -15.05 -0.95
N LEU A 439 -13.31 -14.22 -1.92
CA LEU A 439 -13.78 -12.83 -2.06
C LEU A 439 -15.25 -12.74 -2.50
N ASN A 440 -15.88 -13.84 -2.88
CA ASN A 440 -17.31 -13.92 -3.27
C ASN A 440 -17.71 -12.93 -4.37
N GLY A 441 -16.77 -12.53 -5.24
CA GLY A 441 -16.98 -11.59 -6.34
C GLY A 441 -16.68 -10.13 -5.96
N GLN A 442 -16.24 -9.85 -4.74
CA GLN A 442 -15.69 -8.54 -4.39
C GLN A 442 -14.34 -8.33 -5.07
N ASP A 443 -14.04 -7.07 -5.37
CA ASP A 443 -12.81 -6.70 -6.07
C ASP A 443 -11.65 -6.59 -5.06
N PRO A 444 -10.57 -7.38 -5.22
CA PRO A 444 -9.45 -7.39 -4.27
C PRO A 444 -8.70 -6.05 -4.19
N GLU A 445 -8.73 -5.22 -5.24
CA GLU A 445 -8.07 -3.92 -5.27
C GLU A 445 -8.73 -2.90 -4.31
N PHE A 446 -9.97 -3.15 -3.89
CA PHE A 446 -10.76 -2.25 -3.07
C PHE A 446 -11.09 -2.78 -1.67
N PHE A 447 -10.49 -3.89 -1.27
CA PHE A 447 -10.58 -4.34 0.12
C PHE A 447 -9.86 -3.35 1.05
N ASN A 448 -10.36 -3.21 2.29
CA ASN A 448 -9.80 -2.37 3.36
C ASN A 448 -9.81 -0.85 3.07
N THR A 449 -10.65 -0.37 2.17
CA THR A 449 -10.78 1.07 1.89
C THR A 449 -11.76 1.80 2.82
N GLY A 450 -12.22 1.12 3.87
CA GLY A 450 -13.17 1.67 4.86
C GLY A 450 -14.61 1.72 4.35
N GLY A 451 -15.41 0.70 4.68
CA GLY A 451 -16.81 0.55 4.24
C GLY A 451 -16.96 -0.34 3.01
N VAL A 452 -18.13 -0.30 2.39
CA VAL A 452 -18.39 -1.06 1.15
C VAL A 452 -17.69 -0.34 -0.01
N ALA A 453 -16.51 -0.80 -0.37
CA ALA A 453 -15.77 -0.24 -1.49
C ALA A 453 -16.46 -0.61 -2.81
N ALA A 454 -16.98 0.39 -3.49
CA ALA A 454 -17.45 0.21 -4.85
C ALA A 454 -16.24 0.06 -5.79
N PRO A 455 -16.12 -1.01 -6.56
CA PRO A 455 -15.06 -1.16 -7.54
C PRO A 455 -15.15 -0.03 -8.58
N THR A 456 -13.99 0.34 -9.15
CA THR A 456 -13.97 1.30 -10.25
C THR A 456 -14.89 0.83 -11.37
N PRO A 457 -15.84 1.66 -11.82
CA PRO A 457 -16.83 1.25 -12.82
C PRO A 457 -16.15 0.87 -14.14
N LYS A 458 -16.76 -0.05 -14.86
CA LYS A 458 -16.41 -0.30 -16.25
C LYS A 458 -16.73 0.96 -17.05
N GLN A 459 -15.77 1.47 -17.78
CA GLN A 459 -15.92 2.71 -18.53
C GLN A 459 -15.69 2.45 -20.01
N PHE A 460 -16.58 3.00 -20.85
CA PHE A 460 -16.47 2.99 -22.30
C PHE A 460 -16.36 4.42 -22.80
N THR A 461 -15.33 4.71 -23.58
CA THR A 461 -15.05 6.05 -24.08
C THR A 461 -14.88 6.00 -25.61
N LEU A 462 -15.60 6.85 -26.30
CA LEU A 462 -15.43 7.08 -27.74
C LEU A 462 -14.80 8.46 -27.91
N THR A 463 -13.64 8.52 -28.56
CA THR A 463 -12.89 9.75 -28.79
C THR A 463 -12.74 9.99 -30.28
N LEU A 464 -13.23 11.12 -30.76
CA LEU A 464 -12.95 11.65 -32.10
C LEU A 464 -11.92 12.78 -31.95
N ARG A 465 -10.81 12.70 -32.65
CA ARG A 465 -9.82 13.77 -32.76
C ARG A 465 -9.82 14.33 -34.17
N LEU A 466 -9.87 15.65 -34.26
CA LEU A 466 -9.75 16.42 -35.48
C LEU A 466 -8.58 17.41 -35.30
N GLY A 467 -7.69 17.53 -36.29
CA GLY A 467 -6.55 18.44 -36.25
C GLY A 467 -6.25 19.05 -37.61
#